data_782916e28f43fb550fc36adf49a859dd
#
_entry.id   782916e28f43fb550fc36adf49a859dd
#
_cell.length_a   1.000
_cell.length_b   1.000
_cell.length_c   1.000
_cell.angle_alpha   90.00
_cell.angle_beta   90.00
_cell.angle_gamma   90.00
#
_symmetry.space_group_name_H-M   'P 1'
#
loop_
_entity.id
_entity.type
_entity.pdbx_description
1 polymer ?
#
loop_
_entity_poly.entity_id
_entity_poly.type
_entity_poly.pdbx_seq_one_letter_code
_entity_poly.pdbx_strand_id
1 'polypeptide(L)'
;GQIDRKEGTVVKILNFGSLNLDKVYKVAHFVREGETISAQEQNQFLGGKGLNQSVALARAGIFVEHAGAVGRETTEFHALLKAEGAGTTYLRVLETVSGHAVIQSCAGQNCIIVYGGANRMTRPQDVDAFLKDYGPGDLLLLQNETSCVRYAMEQAREKGMTVAFNPSPIDGSLTQDVLALADVLFVNETEGGLLSGTPA
;
A
#
# COMPACT_ATOMS: atom_id res chain seq x y z
N GLY A 1 18.82 -16.11 -20.84
CA GLY A 1 19.58 -14.97 -21.31
C GLY A 1 20.08 -14.22 -20.11
N GLN A 2 21.41 -14.05 -19.99
CA GLN A 2 22.04 -13.19 -19.00
C GLN A 2 21.60 -11.75 -19.27
N ILE A 3 21.00 -11.13 -18.26
CA ILE A 3 20.78 -9.68 -18.25
C ILE A 3 22.16 -9.07 -17.99
N ASP A 4 22.72 -8.43 -19.01
CA ASP A 4 23.96 -7.66 -18.93
C ASP A 4 23.74 -6.49 -17.95
N ARG A 5 24.16 -6.67 -16.69
CA ARG A 5 24.18 -5.59 -15.71
C ARG A 5 25.35 -4.67 -16.08
N LYS A 6 25.06 -3.50 -16.63
CA LYS A 6 26.02 -2.42 -16.64
C LYS A 6 26.45 -2.16 -15.20
N GLU A 7 27.76 -2.26 -14.94
CA GLU A 7 28.35 -1.99 -13.64
C GLU A 7 27.90 -0.63 -13.11
N GLY A 8 27.31 -0.62 -11.92
CA GLY A 8 27.23 0.58 -11.06
C GLY A 8 25.89 1.25 -10.86
N THR A 9 24.78 0.87 -11.53
CA THR A 9 23.50 1.54 -11.27
C THR A 9 22.71 0.76 -10.22
N VAL A 10 22.64 1.29 -8.99
CA VAL A 10 21.78 0.76 -7.94
C VAL A 10 20.34 1.10 -8.30
N VAL A 11 19.51 0.08 -8.51
CA VAL A 11 18.06 0.25 -8.72
C VAL A 11 17.46 0.87 -7.48
N LYS A 12 16.83 2.03 -7.61
CA LYS A 12 16.05 2.65 -6.52
C LYS A 12 14.62 2.13 -6.55
N ILE A 13 14.08 1.87 -5.37
CA ILE A 13 12.70 1.43 -5.21
C ILE A 13 11.92 2.49 -4.46
N LEU A 14 10.85 2.98 -5.06
CA LEU A 14 9.83 3.79 -4.42
C LEU A 14 8.59 2.92 -4.19
N ASN A 15 8.19 2.75 -2.94
CA ASN A 15 6.90 2.16 -2.60
C ASN A 15 5.91 3.28 -2.27
N PHE A 16 4.98 3.56 -3.18
CA PHE A 16 3.88 4.48 -2.95
C PHE A 16 2.68 3.71 -2.44
N GLY A 17 2.42 3.79 -1.14
CA GLY A 17 1.49 2.86 -0.52
C GLY A 17 0.81 3.35 0.75
N SER A 18 -0.17 2.55 1.15
CA SER A 18 -1.03 2.79 2.31
C SER A 18 -0.32 2.54 3.63
N LEU A 19 -0.74 3.34 4.61
CA LEU A 19 -0.38 3.22 6.02
C LEU A 19 -1.68 3.26 6.83
N ASN A 20 -2.00 2.18 7.53
CA ASN A 20 -3.26 2.02 8.25
C ASN A 20 -3.05 1.67 9.72
N LEU A 21 -3.89 2.24 10.58
CA LEU A 21 -4.06 1.75 11.94
C LEU A 21 -5.10 0.62 11.95
N ASP A 22 -4.66 -0.60 12.22
CA ASP A 22 -5.54 -1.75 12.30
C ASP A 22 -6.04 -1.91 13.73
N LYS A 23 -7.31 -1.57 13.98
CA LYS A 23 -7.99 -1.69 15.29
C LYS A 23 -8.77 -3.00 15.33
N VAL A 24 -8.19 -3.99 15.99
CA VAL A 24 -8.74 -5.35 16.09
C VAL A 24 -9.55 -5.50 17.35
N TYR A 25 -10.83 -5.84 17.20
CA TYR A 25 -11.76 -6.12 18.28
C TYR A 25 -12.09 -7.61 18.29
N LYS A 26 -11.69 -8.32 19.32
CA LYS A 26 -12.10 -9.71 19.54
C LYS A 26 -13.53 -9.73 20.08
N VAL A 27 -14.42 -10.38 19.35
CA VAL A 27 -15.85 -10.46 19.66
C VAL A 27 -16.33 -11.91 19.77
N ALA A 28 -17.44 -12.13 20.48
CA ALA A 28 -18.03 -13.46 20.59
C ALA A 28 -18.71 -13.92 19.30
N HIS A 29 -19.25 -12.97 18.54
CA HIS A 29 -19.80 -13.14 17.19
C HIS A 29 -19.76 -11.79 16.48
N PHE A 30 -19.87 -11.78 15.15
CA PHE A 30 -19.95 -10.54 14.38
C PHE A 30 -21.25 -9.79 14.67
N VAL A 31 -21.15 -8.47 14.93
CA VAL A 31 -22.31 -7.63 15.21
C VAL A 31 -23.31 -7.67 14.06
N ARG A 32 -24.59 -7.75 14.39
CA ARG A 32 -25.70 -7.77 13.44
C ARG A 32 -26.44 -6.43 13.44
N GLU A 33 -27.24 -6.22 12.43
CA GLU A 33 -28.08 -5.02 12.33
C GLU A 33 -28.95 -4.85 13.58
N GLY A 34 -28.93 -3.65 14.17
CA GLY A 34 -29.69 -3.32 15.38
C GLY A 34 -29.10 -3.88 16.68
N GLU A 35 -27.98 -4.59 16.64
CA GLU A 35 -27.35 -5.19 17.81
C GLU A 35 -26.22 -4.30 18.37
N THR A 36 -26.05 -4.32 19.69
CA THR A 36 -24.89 -3.77 20.38
C THR A 36 -24.22 -4.88 21.17
N ILE A 37 -22.92 -5.09 20.91
CA ILE A 37 -22.11 -6.09 21.62
C ILE A 37 -20.91 -5.44 22.28
N SER A 38 -20.36 -6.07 23.32
CA SER A 38 -19.10 -5.67 23.93
C SER A 38 -17.96 -6.51 23.36
N ALA A 39 -16.88 -5.86 22.97
CA ALA A 39 -15.66 -6.55 22.62
C ALA A 39 -15.01 -7.17 23.88
N GLN A 40 -14.41 -8.34 23.72
CA GLN A 40 -13.66 -9.03 24.78
C GLN A 40 -12.25 -8.45 24.94
N GLU A 41 -11.68 -7.97 23.83
CA GLU A 41 -10.32 -7.46 23.75
C GLU A 41 -10.21 -6.46 22.60
N GLN A 42 -9.34 -5.47 22.73
CA GLN A 42 -8.98 -4.54 21.66
C GLN A 42 -7.46 -4.44 21.54
N ASN A 43 -6.95 -4.60 20.34
CA ASN A 43 -5.55 -4.41 20.00
C ASN A 43 -5.43 -3.42 18.83
N GLN A 44 -4.30 -2.72 18.75
CA GLN A 44 -4.00 -1.82 17.65
C GLN A 44 -2.63 -2.16 17.07
N PHE A 45 -2.55 -2.22 15.75
CA PHE A 45 -1.32 -2.52 15.01
C PHE A 45 -1.10 -1.47 13.93
N LEU A 46 0.16 -1.24 13.59
CA LEU A 46 0.53 -0.53 12.38
C LEU A 46 0.43 -1.51 11.20
N GLY A 47 -0.35 -1.16 10.20
CA GLY A 47 -0.66 -2.00 9.05
C GLY A 47 -0.77 -1.20 7.76
N GLY A 48 -1.45 -1.76 6.79
CA GLY A 48 -1.56 -1.27 5.42
C GLY A 48 -0.65 -2.04 4.47
N LYS A 49 -1.14 -2.28 3.24
CA LYS A 49 -0.37 -3.05 2.25
C LYS A 49 0.96 -2.39 1.91
N GLY A 50 0.96 -1.04 1.79
CA GLY A 50 2.17 -0.28 1.54
C GLY A 50 3.21 -0.43 2.65
N LEU A 51 2.79 -0.31 3.93
CA LEU A 51 3.68 -0.52 5.06
C LEU A 51 4.31 -1.92 5.00
N ASN A 52 3.46 -2.94 4.87
CA ASN A 52 3.89 -4.34 4.90
C ASN A 52 4.91 -4.64 3.79
N GLN A 53 4.72 -4.10 2.59
CA GLN A 53 5.66 -4.27 1.48
C GLN A 53 6.99 -3.53 1.72
N SER A 54 6.97 -2.31 2.27
CA SER A 54 8.21 -1.60 2.62
C SER A 54 9.00 -2.34 3.69
N VAL A 55 8.33 -2.83 4.73
CA VAL A 55 8.96 -3.62 5.79
C VAL A 55 9.53 -4.93 5.24
N ALA A 56 8.79 -5.62 4.37
CA ALA A 56 9.25 -6.86 3.74
C ALA A 56 10.52 -6.65 2.89
N LEU A 57 10.55 -5.60 2.07
CA LEU A 57 11.73 -5.24 1.27
C LEU A 57 12.94 -4.90 2.17
N ALA A 58 12.73 -4.07 3.19
CA ALA A 58 13.79 -3.68 4.10
C ALA A 58 14.38 -4.89 4.85
N ARG A 59 13.53 -5.79 5.35
CA ARG A 59 13.95 -7.04 6.00
C ARG A 59 14.65 -8.01 5.05
N ALA A 60 14.35 -7.95 3.75
CA ALA A 60 15.09 -8.68 2.72
C ALA A 60 16.44 -8.02 2.36
N GLY A 61 16.85 -6.95 3.04
CA GLY A 61 18.10 -6.24 2.80
C GLY A 61 18.05 -5.29 1.59
N ILE A 62 16.86 -4.95 1.11
CA ILE A 62 16.65 -4.05 -0.02
C ILE A 62 16.21 -2.69 0.50
N PHE A 63 16.98 -1.63 0.18
CA PHE A 63 16.56 -0.28 0.52
C PHE A 63 15.35 0.13 -0.32
N VAL A 64 14.32 0.63 0.35
CA VAL A 64 13.09 1.15 -0.24
C VAL A 64 12.76 2.50 0.38
N GLU A 65 12.42 3.46 -0.44
CA GLU A 65 11.84 4.74 0.01
C GLU A 65 10.32 4.58 0.05
N HIS A 66 9.70 4.90 1.19
CA HIS A 66 8.24 4.86 1.32
C HIS A 66 7.64 6.24 1.05
N ALA A 67 6.73 6.32 0.08
CA ALA A 67 5.89 7.48 -0.18
C ALA A 67 4.45 7.22 0.26
N GLY A 68 3.85 8.15 0.97
CA GLY A 68 2.50 8.01 1.49
C GLY A 68 2.10 9.16 2.40
N ALA A 69 1.00 8.99 3.11
CA ALA A 69 0.52 10.00 4.04
C ALA A 69 -0.13 9.37 5.28
N VAL A 70 0.08 10.05 6.43
CA VAL A 70 -0.53 9.73 7.72
C VAL A 70 -1.15 10.98 8.33
N GLY A 71 -2.06 10.81 9.27
CA GLY A 71 -2.57 11.87 10.12
C GLY A 71 -1.60 12.22 11.26
N ARG A 72 -1.84 13.33 11.96
CA ARG A 72 -0.99 13.78 13.07
C ARG A 72 -0.95 12.85 14.27
N GLU A 73 -1.98 12.03 14.44
CA GLU A 73 -2.11 11.10 15.56
C GLU A 73 -1.17 9.87 15.47
N THR A 74 -0.44 9.72 14.36
CA THR A 74 0.37 8.52 14.08
C THR A 74 1.78 8.86 13.63
N THR A 75 2.65 9.18 14.58
CA THR A 75 4.08 9.39 14.33
C THR A 75 4.87 8.08 14.30
N GLU A 76 4.29 7.00 14.79
CA GLU A 76 4.90 5.68 14.94
C GLU A 76 5.30 5.05 13.61
N PHE A 77 4.61 5.37 12.52
CA PHE A 77 4.98 4.88 11.17
C PHE A 77 6.38 5.31 10.73
N HIS A 78 6.75 6.57 11.01
CA HIS A 78 8.11 7.05 10.73
C HIS A 78 9.14 6.27 11.54
N ALA A 79 8.87 6.06 12.83
CA ALA A 79 9.77 5.34 13.71
C ALA A 79 9.93 3.88 13.26
N LEU A 80 8.82 3.20 12.92
CA LEU A 80 8.84 1.83 12.45
C LEU A 80 9.63 1.69 11.14
N LEU A 81 9.30 2.47 10.11
CA LEU A 81 9.98 2.39 8.81
C LEU A 81 11.47 2.64 8.93
N LYS A 82 11.89 3.65 9.73
CA LYS A 82 13.31 3.92 9.99
C LYS A 82 13.98 2.77 10.74
N ALA A 83 13.33 2.20 11.74
CA ALA A 83 13.88 1.07 12.51
C ALA A 83 14.09 -0.16 11.63
N GLU A 84 13.23 -0.38 10.63
CA GLU A 84 13.35 -1.46 9.65
C GLU A 84 14.37 -1.15 8.52
N GLY A 85 14.87 0.10 8.44
CA GLY A 85 15.85 0.51 7.44
C GLY A 85 15.24 1.06 6.12
N ALA A 86 13.95 1.36 6.11
CA ALA A 86 13.29 2.02 4.99
C ALA A 86 13.42 3.55 5.06
N GLY A 87 13.49 4.22 3.91
CA GLY A 87 13.44 5.67 3.79
C GLY A 87 12.04 6.22 4.04
N THR A 88 11.94 7.44 4.54
CA THR A 88 10.69 8.13 4.86
C THR A 88 10.64 9.57 4.34
N THR A 89 11.48 9.89 3.36
CA THR A 89 11.60 11.25 2.79
C THR A 89 10.26 11.77 2.25
N TYR A 90 9.46 10.87 1.67
CA TYR A 90 8.18 11.19 1.05
C TYR A 90 6.96 10.79 1.89
N LEU A 91 7.18 10.49 3.18
CA LEU A 91 6.09 10.25 4.11
C LEU A 91 5.57 11.58 4.68
N ARG A 92 4.34 11.91 4.36
CA ARG A 92 3.71 13.19 4.70
C ARG A 92 2.81 13.05 5.93
N VAL A 93 2.83 14.06 6.79
CA VAL A 93 1.89 14.20 7.91
C VAL A 93 0.86 15.26 7.53
N LEU A 94 -0.43 14.91 7.55
CA LEU A 94 -1.54 15.74 7.12
C LEU A 94 -2.48 16.09 8.28
N GLU A 95 -3.21 17.20 8.13
CA GLU A 95 -4.27 17.65 9.06
C GLU A 95 -5.56 16.86 8.86
N THR A 96 -5.46 15.55 8.99
CA THR A 96 -6.58 14.62 8.87
C THR A 96 -6.29 13.37 9.70
N VAL A 97 -7.23 12.44 9.76
CA VAL A 97 -7.01 11.14 10.39
C VAL A 97 -6.26 10.20 9.45
N SER A 98 -5.42 9.35 10.00
CA SER A 98 -4.76 8.29 9.24
C SER A 98 -5.76 7.30 8.65
N GLY A 99 -5.36 6.61 7.60
CA GLY A 99 -6.06 5.42 7.16
C GLY A 99 -6.16 4.43 8.32
N HIS A 100 -7.31 3.76 8.44
CA HIS A 100 -7.49 2.76 9.50
C HIS A 100 -8.45 1.66 9.09
N ALA A 101 -8.31 0.50 9.72
CA ALA A 101 -9.25 -0.59 9.63
C ALA A 101 -9.88 -0.85 11.01
N VAL A 102 -11.19 -1.08 11.02
CA VAL A 102 -11.91 -1.65 12.16
C VAL A 102 -12.16 -3.11 11.84
N ILE A 103 -11.56 -3.98 12.62
CA ILE A 103 -11.53 -5.42 12.39
C ILE A 103 -12.26 -6.12 13.53
N GLN A 104 -13.38 -6.76 13.27
CA GLN A 104 -13.97 -7.72 14.17
C GLN A 104 -13.31 -9.08 13.93
N SER A 105 -12.82 -9.71 14.99
CA SER A 105 -12.19 -11.04 14.92
C SER A 105 -12.98 -12.01 15.79
N CYS A 106 -13.45 -13.12 15.19
CA CYS A 106 -14.22 -14.15 15.83
C CYS A 106 -13.88 -15.53 15.25
N ALA A 107 -13.50 -16.48 16.09
CA ALA A 107 -13.26 -17.88 15.73
C ALA A 107 -12.34 -18.05 14.48
N GLY A 108 -11.29 -17.21 14.36
CA GLY A 108 -10.34 -17.26 13.24
C GLY A 108 -10.83 -16.60 11.94
N GLN A 109 -12.00 -15.97 11.97
CA GLN A 109 -12.55 -15.20 10.85
C GLN A 109 -12.56 -13.71 11.18
N ASN A 110 -12.57 -12.87 10.15
CA ASN A 110 -12.55 -11.42 10.27
C ASN A 110 -13.66 -10.77 9.43
N CYS A 111 -14.27 -9.72 9.99
CA CYS A 111 -15.05 -8.73 9.24
C CYS A 111 -14.36 -7.39 9.35
N ILE A 112 -14.11 -6.73 8.21
CA ILE A 112 -13.22 -5.57 8.14
C ILE A 112 -13.94 -4.40 7.49
N ILE A 113 -13.87 -3.24 8.13
CA ILE A 113 -14.26 -1.94 7.56
C ILE A 113 -12.98 -1.13 7.42
N VAL A 114 -12.70 -0.63 6.21
CA VAL A 114 -11.53 0.22 5.93
C VAL A 114 -11.98 1.65 5.68
N TYR A 115 -11.30 2.60 6.31
CA TYR A 115 -11.41 4.03 6.03
C TYR A 115 -10.07 4.55 5.51
N GLY A 116 -10.07 5.15 4.31
CA GLY A 116 -8.85 5.55 3.63
C GLY A 116 -8.08 6.70 4.31
N GLY A 117 -8.78 7.66 4.93
CA GLY A 117 -8.16 8.78 5.63
C GLY A 117 -7.07 9.47 4.81
N ALA A 118 -5.91 9.70 5.42
CA ALA A 118 -4.76 10.34 4.77
C ALA A 118 -4.30 9.64 3.48
N ASN A 119 -4.49 8.32 3.33
CA ASN A 119 -4.13 7.60 2.10
C ASN A 119 -4.89 8.12 0.86
N ARG A 120 -6.07 8.71 1.05
CA ARG A 120 -6.89 9.28 -0.04
C ARG A 120 -6.64 10.77 -0.29
N MET A 121 -5.64 11.35 0.36
CA MET A 121 -5.34 12.79 0.29
C MET A 121 -4.12 13.14 -0.57
N THR A 122 -3.53 12.16 -1.24
CA THR A 122 -2.43 12.39 -2.19
C THR A 122 -2.99 13.02 -3.48
N ARG A 123 -2.31 14.04 -3.97
CA ARG A 123 -2.66 14.79 -5.17
C ARG A 123 -1.62 14.57 -6.27
N PRO A 124 -1.89 14.86 -7.55
CA PRO A 124 -0.93 14.71 -8.64
C PRO A 124 0.43 15.37 -8.36
N GLN A 125 0.44 16.62 -7.86
CA GLN A 125 1.69 17.32 -7.54
C GLN A 125 2.51 16.65 -6.43
N ASP A 126 1.88 15.90 -5.55
CA ASP A 126 2.57 15.12 -4.52
C ASP A 126 3.28 13.92 -5.17
N VAL A 127 2.62 13.27 -6.14
CA VAL A 127 3.20 12.18 -6.95
C VAL A 127 4.38 12.69 -7.77
N ASP A 128 4.27 13.87 -8.40
CA ASP A 128 5.38 14.48 -9.15
C ASP A 128 6.60 14.71 -8.25
N ALA A 129 6.36 15.16 -7.00
CA ALA A 129 7.42 15.34 -6.02
C ALA A 129 8.07 14.00 -5.60
N PHE A 130 7.27 12.93 -5.44
CA PHE A 130 7.79 11.59 -5.08
C PHE A 130 8.65 11.01 -6.20
N LEU A 131 8.24 11.20 -7.45
CA LEU A 131 8.91 10.63 -8.63
C LEU A 131 10.05 11.48 -9.18
N LYS A 132 10.27 12.67 -8.65
CA LYS A 132 11.20 13.66 -9.23
C LYS A 132 12.64 13.11 -9.41
N ASP A 133 13.13 12.32 -8.46
CA ASP A 133 14.49 11.79 -8.43
C ASP A 133 14.61 10.34 -8.94
N TYR A 134 13.55 9.84 -9.60
CA TYR A 134 13.47 8.50 -10.17
C TYR A 134 13.45 8.56 -11.70
N GLY A 135 13.91 7.49 -12.34
CA GLY A 135 14.02 7.42 -13.81
C GLY A 135 14.21 6.00 -14.34
N PRO A 136 14.78 5.86 -15.55
CA PRO A 136 14.92 4.57 -16.21
C PRO A 136 15.69 3.56 -15.36
N GLY A 137 15.10 2.36 -15.21
CA GLY A 137 15.67 1.27 -14.41
C GLY A 137 15.28 1.28 -12.95
N ASP A 138 14.69 2.36 -12.42
CA ASP A 138 14.10 2.39 -11.07
C ASP A 138 12.74 1.68 -11.05
N LEU A 139 12.25 1.34 -9.86
CA LEU A 139 11.01 0.61 -9.67
C LEU A 139 10.01 1.41 -8.83
N LEU A 140 8.79 1.53 -9.32
CA LEU A 140 7.63 1.96 -8.55
C LEU A 140 6.81 0.74 -8.12
N LEU A 141 6.67 0.57 -6.81
CA LEU A 141 5.77 -0.42 -6.19
C LEU A 141 4.55 0.29 -5.64
N LEU A 142 3.35 -0.21 -5.91
CA LEU A 142 2.12 0.40 -5.42
C LEU A 142 0.98 -0.62 -5.28
N GLN A 143 -0.09 -0.19 -4.56
CA GLN A 143 -1.30 -0.97 -4.30
C GLN A 143 -2.53 -0.10 -4.55
N ASN A 144 -3.74 -0.70 -4.57
CA ASN A 144 -4.98 0.05 -4.84
C ASN A 144 -5.63 0.65 -3.58
N GLU A 145 -4.82 1.11 -2.63
CA GLU A 145 -5.34 1.66 -1.35
C GLU A 145 -5.16 3.19 -1.21
N THR A 146 -4.47 3.83 -2.16
CA THR A 146 -4.22 5.28 -2.15
C THR A 146 -5.00 6.01 -3.24
N SER A 147 -5.03 7.35 -3.18
CA SER A 147 -5.44 8.17 -4.33
C SER A 147 -4.31 8.27 -5.36
N CYS A 148 -4.60 8.72 -6.57
CA CYS A 148 -3.66 8.96 -7.66
C CYS A 148 -2.87 7.72 -8.14
N VAL A 149 -3.37 6.49 -7.91
CA VAL A 149 -2.69 5.25 -8.34
C VAL A 149 -2.43 5.28 -9.85
N ARG A 150 -3.47 5.47 -10.66
CA ARG A 150 -3.35 5.55 -12.12
C ARG A 150 -2.33 6.61 -12.55
N TYR A 151 -2.44 7.81 -12.01
CA TYR A 151 -1.53 8.91 -12.34
C TYR A 151 -0.08 8.58 -12.00
N ALA A 152 0.17 7.96 -10.84
CA ALA A 152 1.51 7.53 -10.46
C ALA A 152 2.08 6.49 -11.43
N MET A 153 1.27 5.52 -11.88
CA MET A 153 1.69 4.52 -12.87
C MET A 153 2.01 5.16 -14.21
N GLU A 154 1.17 6.09 -14.70
CA GLU A 154 1.38 6.82 -15.96
C GLU A 154 2.70 7.61 -15.90
N GLN A 155 2.92 8.39 -14.83
CA GLN A 155 4.14 9.19 -14.66
C GLN A 155 5.40 8.32 -14.50
N ALA A 156 5.33 7.20 -13.81
CA ALA A 156 6.45 6.26 -13.69
C ALA A 156 6.83 5.68 -15.06
N ARG A 157 5.86 5.29 -15.88
CA ARG A 157 6.09 4.78 -17.23
C ARG A 157 6.71 5.83 -18.15
N GLU A 158 6.23 7.08 -18.10
CA GLU A 158 6.83 8.19 -18.85
C GLU A 158 8.29 8.42 -18.48
N LYS A 159 8.67 8.15 -17.23
CA LYS A 159 10.05 8.20 -16.74
C LYS A 159 10.87 6.93 -17.04
N GLY A 160 10.31 5.92 -17.66
CA GLY A 160 10.99 4.65 -17.95
C GLY A 160 11.23 3.76 -16.73
N MET A 161 10.46 3.96 -15.66
CA MET A 161 10.49 3.09 -14.47
C MET A 161 9.75 1.79 -14.74
N THR A 162 10.12 0.74 -14.00
CA THR A 162 9.33 -0.48 -13.92
C THR A 162 8.18 -0.29 -12.93
N VAL A 163 6.96 -0.63 -13.32
CA VAL A 163 5.76 -0.54 -12.48
C VAL A 163 5.36 -1.91 -11.96
N ALA A 164 5.47 -2.10 -10.64
CA ALA A 164 5.04 -3.31 -9.93
C ALA A 164 3.78 -2.98 -9.11
N PHE A 165 2.67 -3.65 -9.40
CA PHE A 165 1.36 -3.29 -8.85
C PHE A 165 0.67 -4.48 -8.17
N ASN A 166 0.21 -4.23 -6.94
CA ASN A 166 -0.76 -5.10 -6.28
C ASN A 166 -2.15 -4.44 -6.40
N PRO A 167 -3.07 -4.99 -7.24
CA PRO A 167 -4.36 -4.36 -7.51
C PRO A 167 -5.38 -4.48 -6.37
N SER A 168 -4.97 -4.96 -5.22
CA SER A 168 -5.86 -5.13 -4.06
C SER A 168 -6.04 -3.82 -3.25
N PRO A 169 -7.28 -3.51 -2.83
CA PRO A 169 -8.53 -4.22 -3.11
C PRO A 169 -8.99 -4.04 -4.56
N ILE A 170 -9.59 -5.10 -5.13
CA ILE A 170 -10.18 -5.03 -6.47
C ILE A 170 -11.50 -4.29 -6.38
N ASP A 171 -11.61 -3.18 -7.08
CA ASP A 171 -12.82 -2.35 -7.17
C ASP A 171 -13.03 -1.82 -8.61
N GLY A 172 -14.07 -1.02 -8.80
CA GLY A 172 -14.43 -0.47 -10.12
C GLY A 172 -13.42 0.51 -10.73
N SER A 173 -12.38 0.91 -10.01
CA SER A 173 -11.31 1.76 -10.55
C SER A 173 -10.28 0.98 -11.37
N LEU A 174 -10.25 -0.35 -11.21
CA LEU A 174 -9.32 -1.26 -11.89
C LEU A 174 -9.84 -1.68 -13.26
N THR A 175 -9.73 -0.78 -14.20
CA THR A 175 -10.06 -1.05 -15.62
C THR A 175 -8.87 -1.70 -16.33
N GLN A 176 -9.12 -2.32 -17.50
CA GLN A 176 -8.08 -3.01 -18.27
C GLN A 176 -6.93 -2.07 -18.67
N ASP A 177 -7.23 -0.81 -18.96
CA ASP A 177 -6.22 0.20 -19.28
C ASP A 177 -5.35 0.57 -18.05
N VAL A 178 -5.88 0.54 -16.83
CA VAL A 178 -5.09 0.71 -15.61
C VAL A 178 -4.18 -0.50 -15.39
N LEU A 179 -4.71 -1.72 -15.51
CA LEU A 179 -3.91 -2.94 -15.34
C LEU A 179 -2.78 -3.03 -16.39
N ALA A 180 -3.02 -2.56 -17.60
CA ALA A 180 -2.02 -2.52 -18.69
C ALA A 180 -0.84 -1.55 -18.41
N LEU A 181 -0.95 -0.68 -17.41
CA LEU A 181 0.16 0.18 -16.98
C LEU A 181 1.20 -0.56 -16.13
N ALA A 182 0.85 -1.72 -15.57
CA ALA A 182 1.76 -2.51 -14.77
C ALA A 182 2.64 -3.43 -15.63
N ASP A 183 3.93 -3.48 -15.31
CA ASP A 183 4.88 -4.44 -15.87
C ASP A 183 4.86 -5.76 -15.06
N VAL A 184 4.54 -5.67 -13.76
CA VAL A 184 4.42 -6.82 -12.85
C VAL A 184 3.15 -6.67 -12.01
N LEU A 185 2.33 -7.72 -11.93
CA LEU A 185 1.16 -7.80 -11.06
C LEU A 185 1.41 -8.81 -9.93
N PHE A 186 1.10 -8.40 -8.69
CA PHE A 186 1.09 -9.27 -7.52
C PHE A 186 -0.36 -9.54 -7.12
N VAL A 187 -0.82 -10.73 -7.32
CA VAL A 187 -2.20 -11.15 -7.02
C VAL A 187 -2.21 -12.48 -6.28
N ASN A 188 -3.17 -12.69 -5.41
CA ASN A 188 -3.48 -14.01 -4.90
C ASN A 188 -4.37 -14.78 -5.90
N GLU A 189 -4.66 -16.05 -5.60
CA GLU A 189 -5.43 -16.93 -6.47
C GLU A 189 -6.83 -16.37 -6.77
N THR A 190 -7.53 -15.88 -5.74
CA THR A 190 -8.87 -15.28 -5.89
C THR A 190 -8.84 -14.01 -6.76
N GLU A 191 -7.90 -13.13 -6.50
CA GLU A 191 -7.71 -11.89 -7.27
C GLU A 191 -7.34 -12.20 -8.73
N GLY A 192 -6.44 -13.17 -8.95
CA GLY A 192 -6.07 -13.63 -10.28
C GLY A 192 -7.27 -14.19 -11.05
N GLY A 193 -8.10 -14.99 -10.39
CA GLY A 193 -9.36 -15.51 -10.96
C GLY A 193 -10.32 -14.39 -11.35
N LEU A 194 -10.52 -13.42 -10.47
CA LEU A 194 -11.39 -12.25 -10.75
C LEU A 194 -10.90 -11.42 -11.95
N LEU A 195 -9.60 -11.15 -12.02
CA LEU A 195 -9.02 -10.32 -13.08
C LEU A 195 -8.95 -11.04 -14.43
N SER A 196 -8.73 -12.35 -14.45
CA SER A 196 -8.67 -13.15 -15.67
C SER A 196 -10.04 -13.63 -16.18
N GLY A 197 -11.09 -13.50 -15.35
CA GLY A 197 -12.40 -14.09 -15.64
C GLY A 197 -12.40 -15.64 -15.58
N THR A 198 -11.36 -16.24 -15.00
CA THR A 198 -11.23 -17.71 -14.85
C THR A 198 -11.51 -18.06 -13.39
N PRO A 199 -12.37 -19.04 -13.10
CA PRO A 199 -12.58 -19.50 -11.72
C PRO A 199 -11.26 -19.95 -11.08
N ALA A 200 -11.04 -19.54 -9.81
CA ALA A 200 -9.90 -19.99 -9.01
C ALA A 200 -10.07 -21.47 -8.58
#